data_cb648ec3e6bd56aee352a5eb1b7bbd7a
#
_entry.id   cb648ec3e6bd56aee352a5eb1b7bbd7a
#
_cell.length_a   1.000
_cell.length_b   1.000
_cell.length_c   1.000
_cell.angle_alpha   90.00
_cell.angle_beta   90.00
_cell.angle_gamma   90.00
#
_symmetry.space_group_name_H-M   'P 1'
#
loop_
_entity.id
_entity.type
_entity.pdbx_description
1 polymer ?
#
loop_
_entity_poly.entity_id
_entity_poly.type
_entity_poly.pdbx_seq_one_letter_code
_entity_poly.pdbx_strand_id
1 'polypeptide(L)'
;MKELLLQLISDILDLSKIEAGTLDFTMDHLDIKSFCEDIMRNYDIKKDKPVPVLLAPGLPEYYIYTDKKRLMQVITNFINNALKFTETGQITLEYHLKENTNEIKFSVTDTGMGIAPEKVDKVFDRFVKLNSFSKGTGLGLSICRSIIEHLGGTIGVESKLGIGSRFWFTHPYTG
;
A
#
# COMPACT_ATOMS: atom_id res chain seq x y z
N MET A 1 11.17 -8.79 17.22
CA MET A 1 12.60 -8.59 16.85
C MET A 1 13.00 -9.43 15.65
N LYS A 2 12.75 -10.72 15.69
CA LYS A 2 13.06 -11.63 14.58
C LYS A 2 12.33 -11.26 13.29
N GLU A 3 11.06 -10.89 13.39
CA GLU A 3 10.24 -10.49 12.24
C GLU A 3 10.74 -9.20 11.59
N LEU A 4 11.19 -8.24 12.40
CA LEU A 4 11.75 -6.99 11.89
C LEU A 4 13.05 -7.22 11.14
N LEU A 5 13.90 -8.13 11.64
CA LEU A 5 15.14 -8.47 10.96
C LEU A 5 14.89 -9.14 9.61
N LEU A 6 13.94 -10.09 9.55
CA LEU A 6 13.56 -10.73 8.30
C LEU A 6 12.98 -9.72 7.30
N GLN A 7 12.17 -8.79 7.78
CA GLN A 7 11.62 -7.73 6.94
C GLN A 7 12.73 -6.82 6.41
N LEU A 8 13.71 -6.48 7.24
CA LEU A 8 14.84 -5.66 6.82
C LEU A 8 15.65 -6.35 5.74
N ILE A 9 15.92 -7.63 5.89
CA ILE A 9 16.66 -8.43 4.90
C ILE A 9 15.90 -8.45 3.57
N SER A 10 14.59 -8.71 3.61
CA SER A 10 13.73 -8.74 2.43
C SER A 10 13.73 -7.38 1.73
N ASP A 11 13.58 -6.31 2.48
CA ASP A 11 13.55 -4.95 1.94
C ASP A 11 14.89 -4.57 1.31
N ILE A 12 16.00 -4.92 1.94
CA ILE A 12 17.34 -4.65 1.40
C ILE A 12 17.57 -5.43 0.10
N LEU A 13 17.12 -6.68 0.03
CA LEU A 13 17.21 -7.48 -1.20
C LEU A 13 16.39 -6.85 -2.33
N ASP A 14 15.17 -6.43 -2.04
CA ASP A 14 14.32 -5.75 -3.02
C ASP A 14 14.97 -4.44 -3.49
N LEU A 15 15.50 -3.66 -2.55
CA LEU A 15 16.17 -2.40 -2.86
C LEU A 15 17.39 -2.61 -3.76
N SER A 16 18.19 -3.65 -3.46
CA SER A 16 19.35 -4.00 -4.28
C SER A 16 18.95 -4.35 -5.72
N LYS A 17 17.86 -5.10 -5.88
CA LYS A 17 17.34 -5.45 -7.21
C LYS A 17 16.81 -4.23 -7.95
N ILE A 18 16.16 -3.32 -7.24
CA ILE A 18 15.66 -2.07 -7.81
C ILE A 18 16.83 -1.23 -8.34
N GLU A 19 17.88 -1.07 -7.54
CA GLU A 19 19.06 -0.29 -7.93
C GLU A 19 19.81 -0.91 -9.11
N ALA A 20 19.83 -2.24 -9.17
CA ALA A 20 20.46 -2.96 -10.28
C ALA A 20 19.58 -3.07 -11.52
N GLY A 21 18.31 -2.64 -11.42
CA GLY A 21 17.35 -2.79 -12.50
C GLY A 21 16.93 -4.23 -12.76
N THR A 22 17.05 -5.10 -11.76
CA THR A 22 16.80 -6.53 -11.89
C THR A 22 15.59 -7.03 -11.09
N LEU A 23 14.75 -6.14 -10.61
CA LEU A 23 13.54 -6.53 -9.91
C LEU A 23 12.60 -7.27 -10.87
N ASP A 24 12.32 -8.53 -10.58
CA ASP A 24 11.53 -9.39 -11.45
C ASP A 24 10.03 -9.20 -11.25
N PHE A 25 9.30 -9.24 -12.36
CA PHE A 25 7.84 -9.20 -12.36
C PHE A 25 7.29 -10.35 -13.19
N THR A 26 6.33 -11.07 -12.62
CA THR A 26 5.61 -12.14 -13.31
C THR A 26 4.19 -11.65 -13.56
N MET A 27 3.94 -11.20 -14.79
CA MET A 27 2.68 -10.56 -15.16
C MET A 27 1.63 -11.58 -15.56
N ASP A 28 0.40 -11.36 -15.09
CA ASP A 28 -0.76 -12.19 -15.46
C ASP A 28 -2.04 -11.37 -15.26
N HIS A 29 -3.13 -11.88 -15.81
CA HIS A 29 -4.44 -11.25 -15.61
C HIS A 29 -4.92 -11.49 -14.18
N LEU A 30 -5.49 -10.45 -13.57
CA LEU A 30 -5.93 -10.48 -12.18
C LEU A 30 -7.33 -9.91 -12.05
N ASP A 31 -8.21 -10.67 -11.40
CA ASP A 31 -9.51 -10.17 -10.95
C ASP A 31 -9.29 -9.36 -9.68
N ILE A 32 -9.42 -8.04 -9.77
CA ILE A 32 -9.12 -7.13 -8.67
C ILE A 32 -10.05 -7.35 -7.48
N LYS A 33 -11.33 -7.56 -7.73
CA LYS A 33 -12.31 -7.73 -6.64
C LYS A 33 -11.98 -8.95 -5.80
N SER A 34 -11.78 -10.08 -6.45
CA SER A 34 -11.40 -11.33 -5.79
C SER A 34 -10.08 -11.19 -5.03
N PHE A 35 -9.11 -10.53 -5.64
CA PHE A 35 -7.82 -10.26 -5.05
C PHE A 35 -7.92 -9.43 -3.76
N CYS A 36 -8.72 -8.36 -3.79
CA CYS A 36 -8.92 -7.52 -2.60
C CYS A 36 -9.66 -8.28 -1.50
N GLU A 37 -10.65 -9.10 -1.87
CA GLU A 37 -11.36 -9.93 -0.91
C GLU A 37 -10.43 -10.93 -0.22
N ASP A 38 -9.50 -11.52 -0.97
CA ASP A 38 -8.51 -12.44 -0.42
C ASP A 38 -7.56 -11.73 0.56
N ILE A 39 -7.15 -10.51 0.25
CA ILE A 39 -6.32 -9.72 1.16
C ILE A 39 -7.08 -9.46 2.47
N MET A 40 -8.35 -9.10 2.38
CA MET A 40 -9.17 -8.80 3.56
C MET A 40 -9.29 -9.99 4.50
N ARG A 41 -9.35 -11.21 3.98
CA ARG A 41 -9.42 -12.42 4.81
C ARG A 41 -8.25 -12.55 5.77
N ASN A 42 -7.06 -12.10 5.34
CA ASN A 42 -5.86 -12.13 6.18
C ASN A 42 -5.97 -11.19 7.38
N TYR A 43 -6.78 -10.14 7.28
CA TYR A 43 -6.96 -9.18 8.37
C TYR A 43 -8.15 -9.52 9.26
N ASP A 44 -9.15 -10.20 8.74
CA ASP A 44 -10.30 -10.68 9.53
C ASP A 44 -9.91 -11.70 10.60
N ILE A 45 -8.84 -12.46 10.35
CA ILE A 45 -8.38 -13.50 11.27
C ILE A 45 -7.66 -12.91 12.48
N LYS A 46 -7.11 -11.70 12.36
CA LYS A 46 -6.38 -11.03 13.44
C LYS A 46 -7.34 -10.24 14.34
N LYS A 47 -8.09 -10.94 15.15
CA LYS A 47 -9.13 -10.36 16.03
C LYS A 47 -8.60 -9.54 17.21
N ASP A 48 -7.29 -9.52 17.41
CA ASP A 48 -6.66 -8.83 18.54
C ASP A 48 -6.32 -7.37 18.25
N LYS A 49 -6.70 -6.87 17.08
CA LYS A 49 -6.49 -5.44 16.76
C LYS A 49 -7.79 -4.67 16.91
N PRO A 50 -7.76 -3.53 17.63
CA PRO A 50 -8.97 -2.74 17.87
C PRO A 50 -9.50 -1.98 16.65
N VAL A 51 -8.72 -1.97 15.56
CA VAL A 51 -9.07 -1.20 14.36
C VAL A 51 -9.47 -2.15 13.24
N PRO A 52 -10.73 -2.09 12.78
CA PRO A 52 -11.15 -2.92 11.65
C PRO A 52 -10.53 -2.46 10.34
N VAL A 53 -10.20 -3.45 9.51
CA VAL A 53 -9.75 -3.22 8.12
C VAL A 53 -10.89 -3.66 7.22
N LEU A 54 -11.45 -2.73 6.47
CA LEU A 54 -12.66 -2.92 5.69
C LEU A 54 -12.41 -2.77 4.20
N LEU A 55 -13.13 -3.55 3.40
CA LEU A 55 -13.21 -3.35 1.97
C LEU A 55 -14.49 -2.54 1.69
N ALA A 56 -14.39 -1.48 0.91
CA ALA A 56 -15.55 -0.67 0.56
C ALA A 56 -16.62 -1.54 -0.12
N PRO A 57 -17.90 -1.32 0.18
CA PRO A 57 -18.98 -2.11 -0.41
C PRO A 57 -19.24 -1.73 -1.86
N GLY A 58 -19.78 -2.68 -2.63
CA GLY A 58 -20.25 -2.42 -3.98
C GLY A 58 -19.18 -2.19 -5.02
N LEU A 59 -17.96 -2.67 -4.79
CA LEU A 59 -16.87 -2.51 -5.74
C LEU A 59 -17.14 -3.35 -7.01
N PRO A 60 -16.89 -2.76 -8.20
CA PRO A 60 -17.09 -3.48 -9.45
C PRO A 60 -15.99 -4.49 -9.72
N GLU A 61 -16.29 -5.46 -10.59
CA GLU A 61 -15.30 -6.41 -11.07
C GLU A 61 -14.51 -5.77 -12.20
N TYR A 62 -13.18 -5.67 -12.01
CA TYR A 62 -12.26 -5.23 -13.04
C TYR A 62 -11.11 -6.23 -13.14
N TYR A 63 -10.54 -6.32 -14.33
CA TYR A 63 -9.39 -7.19 -14.60
C TYR A 63 -8.23 -6.33 -15.06
N ILE A 64 -7.04 -6.57 -14.50
CA ILE A 64 -5.83 -5.87 -14.91
C ILE A 64 -4.72 -6.90 -15.20
N TYR A 65 -3.73 -6.48 -15.98
CA TYR A 65 -2.54 -7.28 -16.26
C TYR A 65 -1.42 -6.77 -15.35
N THR A 66 -1.04 -7.58 -14.37
CA THR A 66 -0.14 -7.14 -13.30
C THR A 66 0.61 -8.31 -12.67
N ASP A 67 1.53 -8.00 -11.78
CA ASP A 67 2.16 -8.98 -10.90
C ASP A 67 1.40 -9.01 -9.58
N LYS A 68 0.63 -10.08 -9.37
CA LYS A 68 -0.20 -10.26 -8.18
C LYS A 68 0.59 -10.13 -6.88
N LYS A 69 1.76 -10.75 -6.83
CA LYS A 69 2.60 -10.79 -5.62
C LYS A 69 3.13 -9.40 -5.28
N ARG A 70 3.58 -8.67 -6.29
CA ARG A 70 4.08 -7.30 -6.10
C ARG A 70 2.97 -6.35 -5.72
N LEU A 71 1.80 -6.49 -6.35
CA LEU A 71 0.65 -5.66 -6.01
C LEU A 71 0.18 -5.92 -4.57
N MET A 72 0.17 -7.18 -4.16
CA MET A 72 -0.13 -7.56 -2.78
C MET A 72 0.85 -6.92 -1.80
N GLN A 73 2.13 -6.89 -2.14
CA GLN A 73 3.17 -6.26 -1.33
C GLN A 73 2.87 -4.78 -1.09
N VAL A 74 2.44 -4.07 -2.12
CA VAL A 74 2.10 -2.64 -2.00
C VAL A 74 0.87 -2.44 -1.10
N ILE A 75 -0.20 -3.17 -1.36
CA ILE A 75 -1.46 -3.01 -0.61
C ILE A 75 -1.28 -3.39 0.86
N THR A 76 -0.62 -4.51 1.14
CA THR A 76 -0.37 -4.93 2.52
C THR A 76 0.55 -3.96 3.25
N ASN A 77 1.52 -3.38 2.55
CA ASN A 77 2.38 -2.34 3.13
C ASN A 77 1.55 -1.12 3.54
N PHE A 78 0.65 -0.68 2.68
CA PHE A 78 -0.24 0.45 2.98
C PHE A 78 -1.15 0.15 4.17
N ILE A 79 -1.74 -1.06 4.23
CA ILE A 79 -2.63 -1.45 5.34
C ILE A 79 -1.85 -1.54 6.66
N ASN A 80 -0.69 -2.18 6.63
CA ASN A 80 0.14 -2.33 7.84
C ASN A 80 0.63 -0.98 8.35
N ASN A 81 0.95 -0.07 7.44
CA ASN A 81 1.33 1.29 7.77
C ASN A 81 0.16 2.03 8.43
N ALA A 82 -1.04 1.90 7.85
CA ALA A 82 -2.25 2.50 8.43
C ALA A 82 -2.54 1.95 9.83
N LEU A 83 -2.34 0.65 10.05
CA LEU A 83 -2.53 0.03 11.36
C LEU A 83 -1.56 0.57 12.40
N LYS A 84 -0.33 0.94 12.01
CA LYS A 84 0.64 1.53 12.93
C LYS A 84 0.22 2.91 13.42
N PHE A 85 -0.46 3.68 12.58
CA PHE A 85 -0.79 5.08 12.86
C PHE A 85 -2.25 5.30 13.26
N THR A 86 -3.06 4.25 13.35
CA THR A 86 -4.47 4.35 13.72
C THR A 86 -4.71 3.59 15.02
N GLU A 87 -4.97 4.30 16.11
CA GLU A 87 -5.27 3.69 17.41
C GLU A 87 -6.73 3.33 17.53
N THR A 88 -7.61 4.20 17.03
CA THR A 88 -9.05 4.00 17.03
C THR A 88 -9.61 4.45 15.68
N GLY A 89 -10.74 3.91 15.29
CA GLY A 89 -11.37 4.24 14.01
C GLY A 89 -11.37 3.08 13.06
N GLN A 90 -11.03 3.33 11.80
CA GLN A 90 -11.08 2.27 10.78
C GLN A 90 -10.11 2.52 9.64
N ILE A 91 -9.84 1.45 8.89
CA ILE A 91 -9.02 1.47 7.69
C ILE A 91 -9.87 0.89 6.57
N THR A 92 -9.91 1.57 5.43
CA THR A 92 -10.73 1.15 4.29
C THR A 92 -9.88 1.02 3.03
N LEU A 93 -9.97 -0.15 2.38
CA LEU A 93 -9.40 -0.39 1.04
C LEU A 93 -10.51 -0.20 0.02
N GLU A 94 -10.21 0.55 -1.04
CA GLU A 94 -11.13 0.73 -2.15
C GLU A 94 -10.39 0.99 -3.44
N TYR A 95 -11.09 0.86 -4.56
CA TYR A 95 -10.56 1.22 -5.87
C TYR A 95 -11.68 1.77 -6.74
N HIS A 96 -11.32 2.57 -7.72
CA HIS A 96 -12.26 3.09 -8.71
C HIS A 96 -11.56 3.34 -10.03
N LEU A 97 -12.35 3.28 -11.11
CA LEU A 97 -11.86 3.66 -12.42
C LEU A 97 -11.77 5.18 -12.48
N LYS A 98 -10.59 5.68 -12.78
CA LYS A 98 -10.35 7.12 -12.81
C LYS A 98 -10.93 7.70 -14.10
N GLU A 99 -11.78 8.72 -13.97
CA GLU A 99 -12.45 9.35 -15.12
C GLU A 99 -11.46 9.92 -16.12
N ASN A 100 -11.79 9.76 -17.40
CA ASN A 100 -11.01 10.27 -18.54
C ASN A 100 -9.58 9.74 -18.63
N THR A 101 -9.30 8.61 -17.96
CA THR A 101 -8.00 7.95 -18.03
C THR A 101 -8.21 6.44 -18.13
N ASN A 102 -7.19 5.74 -18.59
CA ASN A 102 -7.20 4.28 -18.61
C ASN A 102 -6.43 3.77 -17.38
N GLU A 103 -6.88 4.21 -16.20
CA GLU A 103 -6.25 3.85 -14.93
C GLU A 103 -7.28 3.52 -13.86
N ILE A 104 -6.92 2.56 -13.00
CA ILE A 104 -7.67 2.29 -11.78
C ILE A 104 -6.85 2.85 -10.62
N LYS A 105 -7.50 3.57 -9.72
CA LYS A 105 -6.89 4.13 -8.53
C LYS A 105 -7.28 3.30 -7.32
N PHE A 106 -6.27 2.79 -6.61
CA PHE A 106 -6.44 2.06 -5.35
C PHE A 106 -6.11 3.00 -4.20
N SER A 107 -6.88 2.92 -3.13
CA SER A 107 -6.65 3.76 -1.94
C SER A 107 -6.81 2.96 -0.66
N VAL A 108 -5.94 3.23 0.31
CA VAL A 108 -6.08 2.76 1.68
C VAL A 108 -6.22 4.01 2.55
N THR A 109 -7.40 4.19 3.12
CA THR A 109 -7.73 5.37 3.93
C THR A 109 -7.80 4.98 5.39
N ASP A 110 -7.12 5.72 6.25
CA ASP A 110 -7.20 5.53 7.70
C ASP A 110 -7.72 6.81 8.38
N THR A 111 -8.24 6.62 9.58
CA THR A 111 -8.72 7.72 10.43
C THR A 111 -7.76 7.93 11.60
N GLY A 112 -6.48 7.76 11.35
CA GLY A 112 -5.42 7.86 12.35
C GLY A 112 -4.91 9.27 12.57
N MET A 113 -3.66 9.35 13.03
CA MET A 113 -3.06 10.62 13.41
C MET A 113 -2.75 11.58 12.25
N GLY A 114 -2.72 11.07 11.03
CA GLY A 114 -2.29 11.84 9.87
C GLY A 114 -0.79 12.09 9.85
N ILE A 115 -0.34 12.84 8.85
CA ILE A 115 1.07 13.15 8.63
C ILE A 115 1.23 14.67 8.61
N ALA A 116 2.24 15.16 9.31
CA ALA A 116 2.55 16.58 9.32
C ALA A 116 2.88 17.06 7.91
N PRO A 117 2.43 18.27 7.51
CA PRO A 117 2.63 18.77 6.15
C PRO A 117 4.09 18.75 5.68
N GLU A 118 5.03 19.03 6.58
CA GLU A 118 6.46 19.05 6.27
C GLU A 118 7.05 17.66 6.00
N LYS A 119 6.32 16.59 6.35
CA LYS A 119 6.75 15.20 6.13
C LYS A 119 6.09 14.54 4.92
N VAL A 120 4.95 15.08 4.46
CA VAL A 120 4.17 14.47 3.37
C VAL A 120 5.01 14.28 2.12
N ASP A 121 5.83 15.25 1.76
CA ASP A 121 6.66 15.19 0.56
C ASP A 121 7.80 14.17 0.65
N LYS A 122 8.09 13.67 1.85
CA LYS A 122 9.24 12.79 2.11
C LYS A 122 8.84 11.36 2.44
N VAL A 123 7.55 11.03 2.50
CA VAL A 123 7.10 9.71 2.98
C VAL A 123 7.61 8.56 2.13
N PHE A 124 7.88 8.78 0.85
CA PHE A 124 8.38 7.75 -0.05
C PHE A 124 9.89 7.70 -0.16
N ASP A 125 10.59 8.57 0.57
CA ASP A 125 12.05 8.55 0.62
C ASP A 125 12.54 7.38 1.47
N ARG A 126 13.77 6.93 1.23
CA ARG A 126 14.35 5.81 1.96
C ARG A 126 14.62 6.19 3.41
N PHE A 127 14.37 5.25 4.33
CA PHE A 127 14.66 5.38 5.75
C PHE A 127 13.90 6.49 6.47
N VAL A 128 12.82 6.99 5.87
CA VAL A 128 11.97 7.98 6.52
C VAL A 128 11.00 7.28 7.45
N LYS A 129 10.94 7.73 8.70
CA LYS A 129 9.95 7.28 9.67
C LYS A 129 9.00 8.43 9.97
N LEU A 130 7.71 8.17 9.84
CA LEU A 130 6.67 9.20 10.04
C LEU A 130 6.46 9.54 11.51
N ASN A 131 6.91 8.65 12.39
CA ASN A 131 6.81 8.77 13.83
C ASN A 131 8.06 8.13 14.44
N SER A 132 8.69 8.80 15.40
CA SER A 132 9.90 8.31 16.08
C SER A 132 9.67 6.97 16.79
N PHE A 133 8.42 6.64 17.10
CA PHE A 133 8.06 5.37 17.74
C PHE A 133 7.61 4.30 16.75
N SER A 134 7.55 4.62 15.46
CA SER A 134 7.10 3.66 14.45
C SER A 134 8.14 2.55 14.29
N LYS A 135 7.63 1.31 14.25
CA LYS A 135 8.45 0.14 13.97
C LYS A 135 8.47 -0.07 12.45
N GLY A 136 9.63 -0.39 11.92
CA GLY A 136 9.78 -0.67 10.51
C GLY A 136 11.15 -0.25 10.01
N THR A 137 11.41 -0.57 8.76
CA THR A 137 12.71 -0.35 8.14
C THR A 137 12.89 1.03 7.54
N GLY A 138 11.78 1.73 7.29
CA GLY A 138 11.81 2.99 6.56
C GLY A 138 11.98 2.80 5.06
N LEU A 139 11.95 1.57 4.57
CA LEU A 139 12.14 1.24 3.15
C LEU A 139 10.84 0.85 2.44
N GLY A 140 9.81 0.45 3.18
CA GLY A 140 8.59 -0.12 2.61
C GLY A 140 7.92 0.78 1.59
N LEU A 141 7.74 2.05 1.89
CA LEU A 141 7.06 2.99 0.98
C LEU A 141 7.90 3.32 -0.25
N SER A 142 9.22 3.42 -0.11
CA SER A 142 10.10 3.65 -1.26
C SER A 142 10.10 2.44 -2.21
N ILE A 143 10.03 1.25 -1.66
CA ILE A 143 9.92 0.02 -2.45
C ILE A 143 8.58 -0.02 -3.17
N CYS A 144 7.48 0.35 -2.50
CA CYS A 144 6.16 0.44 -3.10
C CYS A 144 6.15 1.39 -4.30
N ARG A 145 6.77 2.54 -4.16
CA ARG A 145 6.89 3.51 -5.25
C ARG A 145 7.60 2.92 -6.46
N SER A 146 8.71 2.22 -6.24
CA SER A 146 9.45 1.57 -7.32
C SER A 146 8.63 0.50 -8.02
N ILE A 147 7.89 -0.30 -7.25
CA ILE A 147 7.01 -1.33 -7.80
C ILE A 147 5.93 -0.69 -8.69
N ILE A 148 5.24 0.31 -8.18
CA ILE A 148 4.13 0.94 -8.89
C ILE A 148 4.62 1.66 -10.15
N GLU A 149 5.74 2.37 -10.08
CA GLU A 149 6.33 3.03 -11.25
C GLU A 149 6.72 2.01 -12.32
N HIS A 150 7.27 0.86 -11.91
CA HIS A 150 7.60 -0.22 -12.84
C HIS A 150 6.35 -0.81 -13.50
N LEU A 151 5.25 -0.88 -12.78
CA LEU A 151 3.97 -1.37 -13.33
C LEU A 151 3.26 -0.33 -14.20
N GLY A 152 3.81 0.87 -14.31
CA GLY A 152 3.25 1.93 -15.17
C GLY A 152 2.27 2.87 -14.48
N GLY A 153 2.22 2.84 -13.16
CA GLY A 153 1.33 3.69 -12.38
C GLY A 153 2.04 4.82 -11.66
N THR A 154 1.27 5.52 -10.84
CA THR A 154 1.77 6.58 -9.97
C THR A 154 1.35 6.29 -8.53
N ILE A 155 2.04 6.87 -7.57
CA ILE A 155 1.79 6.66 -6.15
C ILE A 155 1.79 8.00 -5.43
N GLY A 156 0.99 8.11 -4.37
CA GLY A 156 0.94 9.33 -3.60
C GLY A 156 0.25 9.16 -2.26
N VAL A 157 0.15 10.26 -1.55
CA VAL A 157 -0.51 10.31 -0.26
C VAL A 157 -1.23 11.65 -0.09
N GLU A 158 -2.42 11.59 0.50
CA GLU A 158 -3.15 12.76 0.96
C GLU A 158 -3.31 12.59 2.46
N SER A 159 -2.98 13.61 3.24
CA SER A 159 -3.05 13.49 4.69
C SER A 159 -3.38 14.82 5.33
N LYS A 160 -4.07 14.73 6.47
CA LYS A 160 -4.36 15.88 7.30
C LYS A 160 -4.10 15.49 8.75
N LEU A 161 -3.19 16.22 9.37
CA LEU A 161 -2.79 15.95 10.76
C LEU A 161 -4.00 15.98 11.68
N GLY A 162 -4.14 14.96 12.50
CA GLY A 162 -5.26 14.82 13.43
C GLY A 162 -6.53 14.22 12.83
N ILE A 163 -6.56 13.98 11.51
CA ILE A 163 -7.75 13.44 10.83
C ILE A 163 -7.47 12.07 10.23
N GLY A 164 -6.36 11.92 9.53
CA GLY A 164 -5.99 10.64 8.92
C GLY A 164 -5.23 10.80 7.62
N SER A 165 -5.04 9.68 6.95
CA SER A 165 -4.26 9.61 5.71
C SER A 165 -4.92 8.73 4.68
N ARG A 166 -4.66 9.01 3.42
CA ARG A 166 -5.04 8.19 2.28
C ARG A 166 -3.81 7.95 1.44
N PHE A 167 -3.31 6.73 1.47
CA PHE A 167 -2.25 6.27 0.57
C PHE A 167 -2.91 5.69 -0.67
N TRP A 168 -2.44 6.08 -1.84
CA TRP A 168 -3.07 5.66 -3.09
C TRP A 168 -2.02 5.35 -4.14
N PHE A 169 -2.42 4.54 -5.12
CA PHE A 169 -1.65 4.34 -6.33
C PHE A 169 -2.58 4.11 -7.50
N THR A 170 -2.08 4.36 -8.71
CA THR A 170 -2.80 4.06 -9.94
C THR A 170 -2.17 2.87 -10.63
N HIS A 171 -2.95 2.20 -11.45
CA HIS A 171 -2.49 1.08 -12.27
C HIS A 171 -3.16 1.15 -13.64
N PRO A 172 -2.42 0.89 -14.72
CA PRO A 172 -3.01 0.88 -16.06
C PRO A 172 -4.18 -0.10 -16.16
N TYR A 173 -5.22 0.32 -16.88
CA TYR A 173 -6.42 -0.47 -17.11
C TYR A 173 -6.76 -0.42 -18.60
N THR A 174 -6.83 -1.60 -19.22
CA THR A 174 -7.09 -1.70 -20.66
C THR A 174 -8.51 -2.15 -20.99
N GLY A 175 -9.37 -2.20 -19.99
CA GLY A 175 -10.74 -2.65 -20.15
C GLY A 175 -10.91 -4.11 -20.00
#